data_4cb4689fdb9248f949ddd786c73de7b0
#
_entry.id   4cb4689fdb9248f949ddd786c73de7b0
#
_cell.length_a   1.000
_cell.length_b   1.000
_cell.length_c   1.000
_cell.angle_alpha   90.00
_cell.angle_beta   90.00
_cell.angle_gamma   90.00
#
_symmetry.space_group_name_H-M   'P 1'
#
loop_
_entity.id
_entity.type
_entity.pdbx_description
1 polymer ?
#
loop_
_entity_poly.entity_id
_entity_poly.type
_entity_poly.pdbx_seq_one_letter_code
_entity_poly.pdbx_strand_id
1 'polypeptide(L)'
;MPGEIIEVNTFDALPDWTVEDFTGGSVPHAWVLEHGDGDVYKTMRYRDMTAEAARKLGIRNFVSQYNAYEKTHRQKPITAESGATDYEDQPLELLTGEYLCNDATGVVGWNAYHERVQICSHPIMPTKRMINVDTGETQLEIAYRRGGRWRYQTVPRTMLATASQIVGLAAWGVGVDSENAKALVRYFTELEGLNYSRLPEINSTGRLGWVGDDLFAPYVADLQYDGDPSGAALFRGVEQAGSPAVWLEYFGKARARNVVTKIVIAASFASCMVKPCRTLPFIVHTWGGTEAGKSVALMAAISVWGVPTADGGLFHTFNTTDVGVEVLASVSNSIPVFIDELQIAKDRKSFDEFIYKFAEGVGRTRGAKAGGLQQMKRWANIAITTGEMPISTANSGGGAVNRVIEIDCKGQQLFENPREAVSIMSENYGHAGRYFVSLLQNNIELARDLQEDYLAQLRRTDVTDKQALSASLILAADHLAAMWMFGDEDRLTVDEILPFLSTREQVDINARALDWLYGWVAENVNSFVGHGEYETGKVYGRLDEDKIMIIRKTFNEVMQDAGFNATAFLAWANSKGLVEPQGRHLDKMVRVRPGMNTRCVVLKAQQNAEDLPEIDISDLPM
;
A
#
# COMPACT_ATOMS: atom_id res chain seq x y z
N MET A 1 76.45 -24.08 23.29
CA MET A 1 75.47 -23.18 23.90
C MET A 1 74.75 -24.03 24.94
N PRO A 2 74.82 -23.69 26.21
CA PRO A 2 74.07 -24.40 27.22
C PRO A 2 72.60 -24.00 27.13
N GLY A 3 71.70 -24.96 27.16
CA GLY A 3 70.27 -24.76 27.12
C GLY A 3 69.77 -23.98 28.35
N GLU A 4 68.92 -22.98 28.11
CA GLU A 4 68.13 -22.36 29.16
C GLU A 4 67.24 -23.38 29.85
N ILE A 5 67.39 -23.45 31.13
CA ILE A 5 66.53 -24.22 32.02
C ILE A 5 65.16 -23.51 32.02
N ILE A 6 64.18 -24.11 31.40
CA ILE A 6 62.78 -23.66 31.56
C ILE A 6 62.44 -23.91 33.05
N GLU A 7 62.16 -22.80 33.76
CA GLU A 7 61.59 -22.87 35.11
C GLU A 7 60.28 -23.68 35.04
N VAL A 8 60.27 -24.82 35.67
CA VAL A 8 59.05 -25.63 35.86
C VAL A 8 58.14 -24.82 36.80
N ASN A 9 57.10 -24.31 36.33
CA ASN A 9 56.06 -23.69 37.13
C ASN A 9 55.60 -24.68 38.19
N THR A 10 56.02 -24.48 39.42
CA THR A 10 55.59 -25.28 40.59
C THR A 10 54.16 -24.81 40.93
N PHE A 11 53.20 -25.72 40.74
CA PHE A 11 51.83 -25.47 41.20
C PHE A 11 51.82 -25.56 42.74
N ASP A 12 51.03 -24.69 43.37
CA ASP A 12 50.84 -24.68 44.82
C ASP A 12 50.18 -25.97 45.26
N ALA A 13 50.58 -26.46 46.44
CA ALA A 13 50.01 -27.67 47.04
C ALA A 13 48.53 -27.41 47.41
N LEU A 14 47.67 -28.39 47.13
CA LEU A 14 46.28 -28.29 47.54
C LEU A 14 46.14 -28.20 49.04
N PRO A 15 45.23 -27.47 49.63
CA PRO A 15 44.84 -27.55 51.03
C PRO A 15 44.31 -28.93 51.34
N ASP A 16 44.46 -29.35 52.60
CA ASP A 16 43.90 -30.62 53.12
C ASP A 16 42.37 -30.47 53.25
N TRP A 17 41.64 -30.71 52.12
CA TRP A 17 40.19 -30.63 52.06
C TRP A 17 39.52 -31.75 52.90
N THR A 18 38.47 -31.37 53.62
CA THR A 18 37.53 -32.27 54.28
C THR A 18 36.22 -32.44 53.47
N VAL A 19 35.44 -33.45 53.83
CA VAL A 19 34.09 -33.61 53.20
C VAL A 19 33.22 -32.39 53.43
N GLU A 20 33.36 -31.74 54.58
CA GLU A 20 32.58 -30.60 54.99
C GLU A 20 32.88 -29.33 54.09
N ASP A 21 34.13 -29.19 53.65
CA ASP A 21 34.55 -28.12 52.76
C ASP A 21 33.84 -28.18 51.38
N PHE A 22 33.52 -29.36 50.90
CA PHE A 22 32.83 -29.60 49.64
C PHE A 22 31.31 -29.61 49.77
N THR A 23 30.77 -29.93 50.96
CA THR A 23 29.33 -30.10 51.18
C THR A 23 28.69 -28.95 51.94
N GLY A 24 29.46 -28.23 52.75
CA GLY A 24 29.02 -27.13 53.58
C GLY A 24 29.22 -25.73 52.97
N GLY A 25 29.88 -25.65 51.81
CA GLY A 25 30.15 -24.37 51.17
C GLY A 25 30.85 -24.47 49.82
N SER A 26 31.31 -23.34 49.31
CA SER A 26 32.00 -23.21 48.01
C SER A 26 33.51 -22.97 48.14
N VAL A 27 34.11 -23.27 49.31
CA VAL A 27 35.53 -22.98 49.60
C VAL A 27 36.49 -23.59 48.59
N PRO A 28 36.41 -24.89 48.22
CA PRO A 28 37.28 -25.44 47.19
C PRO A 28 37.05 -24.86 45.79
N HIS A 29 35.82 -24.46 45.47
CA HIS A 29 35.49 -23.83 44.18
C HIS A 29 36.11 -22.44 44.11
N ALA A 30 35.99 -21.64 45.17
CA ALA A 30 36.58 -20.31 45.27
C ALA A 30 38.11 -20.38 45.20
N TRP A 31 38.72 -21.32 45.90
CA TRP A 31 40.16 -21.53 45.89
C TRP A 31 40.71 -21.84 44.48
N VAL A 32 40.05 -22.71 43.72
CA VAL A 32 40.44 -23.01 42.33
C VAL A 32 40.34 -21.76 41.44
N LEU A 33 39.31 -20.95 41.62
CA LEU A 33 39.11 -19.75 40.84
C LEU A 33 40.18 -18.68 41.16
N GLU A 34 40.49 -18.49 42.43
CA GLU A 34 41.47 -17.53 42.93
C GLU A 34 42.90 -17.88 42.52
N HIS A 35 43.31 -19.12 42.71
CA HIS A 35 44.67 -19.59 42.39
C HIS A 35 44.91 -19.81 40.90
N GLY A 36 43.82 -19.92 40.13
CA GLY A 36 43.87 -19.91 38.67
C GLY A 36 44.33 -18.59 38.08
N ASP A 37 44.15 -17.48 38.83
CA ASP A 37 44.64 -16.12 38.50
C ASP A 37 44.37 -15.69 37.05
N GLY A 38 43.19 -16.02 36.52
CA GLY A 38 42.81 -15.72 35.14
C GLY A 38 43.47 -16.57 34.04
N ASP A 39 44.46 -17.39 34.38
CA ASP A 39 45.10 -18.33 33.47
C ASP A 39 44.23 -19.59 33.32
N VAL A 40 43.74 -19.82 32.10
CA VAL A 40 42.84 -20.95 31.78
C VAL A 40 43.52 -22.30 32.05
N TYR A 41 44.80 -22.44 31.71
CA TYR A 41 45.53 -23.68 31.85
C TYR A 41 45.79 -23.99 33.33
N LYS A 42 46.21 -22.95 34.09
CA LYS A 42 46.42 -23.01 35.53
C LYS A 42 45.13 -23.35 36.28
N THR A 43 44.01 -22.69 35.90
CA THR A 43 42.67 -22.94 36.44
C THR A 43 42.21 -24.39 36.16
N MET A 44 42.37 -24.88 34.93
CA MET A 44 42.03 -26.29 34.59
C MET A 44 42.87 -27.28 35.42
N ARG A 45 44.14 -26.99 35.62
CA ARG A 45 45.02 -27.87 36.38
C ARG A 45 44.63 -27.93 37.87
N TYR A 46 44.37 -26.80 38.48
CA TYR A 46 43.87 -26.75 39.86
C TYR A 46 42.50 -27.39 40.02
N ARG A 47 41.60 -27.18 39.08
CA ARG A 47 40.30 -27.86 39.06
C ARG A 47 40.44 -29.37 39.02
N ASP A 48 41.30 -29.90 38.17
CA ASP A 48 41.49 -31.34 38.00
C ASP A 48 42.14 -31.95 39.23
N MET A 49 43.13 -31.26 39.84
CA MET A 49 43.77 -31.67 41.13
C MET A 49 42.74 -31.68 42.28
N THR A 50 41.89 -30.61 42.38
CA THR A 50 40.84 -30.54 43.40
C THR A 50 39.74 -31.58 43.16
N ALA A 51 39.41 -31.90 41.91
CA ALA A 51 38.49 -32.97 41.57
C ALA A 51 39.01 -34.35 41.97
N GLU A 52 40.29 -34.58 41.86
CA GLU A 52 40.92 -35.83 42.35
C GLU A 52 40.88 -35.92 43.87
N ALA A 53 41.16 -34.86 44.60
CA ALA A 53 41.00 -34.75 46.03
C ALA A 53 39.55 -35.03 46.47
N ALA A 54 38.58 -34.41 45.81
CA ALA A 54 37.16 -34.62 46.05
C ALA A 54 36.72 -36.07 45.83
N ARG A 55 37.25 -36.76 44.81
CA ARG A 55 36.98 -38.19 44.56
C ARG A 55 37.48 -39.09 45.67
N LYS A 56 38.67 -38.81 46.26
CA LYS A 56 39.21 -39.56 47.41
C LYS A 56 38.32 -39.42 48.63
N LEU A 57 37.55 -38.30 48.72
CA LEU A 57 36.57 -38.05 49.79
C LEU A 57 35.15 -38.53 49.42
N GLY A 58 35.00 -39.25 48.31
CA GLY A 58 33.70 -39.79 47.85
C GLY A 58 32.83 -38.84 47.06
N ILE A 59 33.27 -37.61 46.71
CA ILE A 59 32.53 -36.60 46.03
C ILE A 59 32.80 -36.68 44.51
N ARG A 60 31.80 -36.99 43.71
CA ARG A 60 31.96 -37.28 42.26
C ARG A 60 31.55 -36.15 41.33
N ASN A 61 30.86 -35.14 41.82
CA ASN A 61 30.23 -34.09 41.00
C ASN A 61 30.96 -32.73 41.07
N PHE A 62 32.16 -32.66 41.65
CA PHE A 62 32.90 -31.42 41.84
C PHE A 62 33.09 -30.61 40.56
N VAL A 63 33.50 -31.24 39.43
CA VAL A 63 33.74 -30.54 38.18
C VAL A 63 32.47 -29.87 37.67
N SER A 64 31.32 -30.55 37.79
CA SER A 64 30.04 -29.97 37.39
C SER A 64 29.63 -28.79 38.28
N GLN A 65 29.87 -28.93 39.60
CA GLN A 65 29.61 -27.85 40.57
C GLN A 65 30.58 -26.69 40.37
N TYR A 66 31.84 -26.96 40.09
CA TYR A 66 32.83 -25.91 39.78
C TYR A 66 32.45 -25.12 38.53
N ASN A 67 32.07 -25.80 37.45
CA ASN A 67 31.64 -25.11 36.22
C ASN A 67 30.41 -24.21 36.46
N ALA A 68 29.48 -24.64 37.30
CA ALA A 68 28.33 -23.82 37.69
C ALA A 68 28.75 -22.63 38.58
N TYR A 69 29.64 -22.89 39.55
CA TYR A 69 30.22 -21.86 40.43
C TYR A 69 30.99 -20.81 39.63
N GLU A 70 31.88 -21.25 38.76
CA GLU A 70 32.66 -20.40 37.88
C GLU A 70 31.77 -19.51 37.02
N LYS A 71 30.71 -20.08 36.45
CA LYS A 71 29.75 -19.31 35.64
C LYS A 71 29.04 -18.23 36.44
N THR A 72 28.75 -18.45 37.72
CA THR A 72 28.09 -17.46 38.60
C THR A 72 29.05 -16.47 39.23
N HIS A 73 30.31 -16.82 39.46
CA HIS A 73 31.29 -16.00 40.15
C HIS A 73 32.32 -15.34 39.24
N ARG A 74 32.38 -15.71 37.96
CA ARG A 74 32.96 -14.87 36.90
C ARG A 74 32.03 -13.71 36.53
N GLN A 75 31.35 -13.12 37.53
CA GLN A 75 30.81 -11.79 37.33
C GLN A 75 32.00 -10.86 37.15
N LYS A 76 32.18 -10.41 35.92
CA LYS A 76 33.12 -9.35 35.61
C LYS A 76 32.84 -8.17 36.54
N PRO A 77 33.87 -7.61 37.18
CA PRO A 77 33.70 -6.30 37.72
C PRO A 77 33.32 -5.42 36.53
N ILE A 78 32.15 -4.81 36.56
CA ILE A 78 31.82 -3.65 35.73
C ILE A 78 32.75 -2.56 36.26
N THR A 79 34.02 -2.61 35.85
CA THR A 79 34.94 -1.52 36.09
C THR A 79 34.43 -0.38 35.22
N ALA A 80 34.20 0.77 35.83
CA ALA A 80 33.61 1.96 35.30
C ALA A 80 34.47 2.71 34.25
N GLU A 81 35.31 2.04 33.52
CA GLU A 81 35.94 2.50 32.30
C GLU A 81 35.23 1.82 31.11
N SER A 82 33.97 2.21 30.88
CA SER A 82 33.34 1.90 29.62
C SER A 82 34.09 2.63 28.52
N GLY A 83 34.77 1.88 27.64
CA GLY A 83 35.35 2.45 26.43
C GLY A 83 34.25 3.18 25.64
N ALA A 84 34.65 4.09 24.79
CA ALA A 84 33.81 4.73 23.82
C ALA A 84 34.21 4.29 22.39
N THR A 85 33.33 4.44 21.43
CA THR A 85 33.69 4.31 20.02
C THR A 85 34.72 5.40 19.67
N ASP A 86 35.80 4.99 18.97
CA ASP A 86 36.88 5.87 18.52
C ASP A 86 37.09 5.66 17.02
N TYR A 87 36.17 6.16 16.23
CA TYR A 87 36.22 6.09 14.78
C TYR A 87 36.34 7.48 14.17
N GLU A 88 37.13 7.61 13.11
CA GLU A 88 37.25 8.86 12.37
C GLU A 88 35.89 9.28 11.78
N ASP A 89 35.51 10.56 11.96
CA ASP A 89 34.25 11.12 11.50
C ASP A 89 33.00 10.30 11.89
N GLN A 90 33.00 9.69 13.07
CA GLN A 90 31.89 8.88 13.54
C GLN A 90 30.60 9.70 13.71
N PRO A 91 29.44 9.15 13.30
CA PRO A 91 28.18 9.87 13.37
C PRO A 91 27.68 10.09 14.81
N LEU A 92 28.14 9.28 15.76
CA LEU A 92 27.73 9.33 17.16
C LEU A 92 28.81 8.70 18.04
N GLU A 93 29.03 9.23 19.24
CA GLU A 93 29.91 8.61 20.24
C GLU A 93 29.07 7.71 21.16
N LEU A 94 29.41 6.41 21.19
CA LEU A 94 28.68 5.41 21.97
C LEU A 94 29.58 4.78 23.02
N LEU A 95 29.00 4.46 24.18
CA LEU A 95 29.64 3.61 25.18
C LEU A 95 29.75 2.19 24.63
N THR A 96 30.95 1.62 24.67
CA THR A 96 31.22 0.29 24.10
C THR A 96 31.25 -0.84 25.12
N GLY A 97 31.25 -0.51 26.43
CA GLY A 97 31.42 -1.52 27.47
C GLY A 97 32.79 -2.22 27.33
N GLU A 98 32.76 -3.52 27.08
CA GLU A 98 33.96 -4.32 26.92
C GLU A 98 34.52 -4.40 25.51
N TYR A 99 33.82 -3.83 24.52
CA TYR A 99 34.27 -3.87 23.13
C TYR A 99 35.31 -2.79 22.85
N LEU A 100 36.34 -3.17 22.10
CA LEU A 100 37.29 -2.21 21.51
C LEU A 100 36.80 -1.86 20.11
N CYS A 101 36.51 -0.60 19.89
CA CYS A 101 35.91 -0.07 18.68
C CYS A 101 36.77 1.08 18.13
N ASN A 102 37.63 0.82 17.13
CA ASN A 102 38.45 1.83 16.47
C ASN A 102 38.69 1.48 14.99
N ASP A 103 39.22 2.41 14.22
CA ASP A 103 39.45 2.26 12.78
C ASP A 103 40.46 1.16 12.43
N ALA A 104 41.45 0.92 13.28
CA ALA A 104 42.52 -0.03 13.01
C ALA A 104 42.05 -1.50 13.13
N THR A 105 41.14 -1.76 14.07
CA THR A 105 40.70 -3.13 14.39
C THR A 105 39.23 -3.38 14.06
N GLY A 106 38.46 -2.36 13.73
CA GLY A 106 37.00 -2.46 13.63
C GLY A 106 36.37 -2.68 15.00
N VAL A 107 35.65 -3.78 15.17
CA VAL A 107 35.04 -4.19 16.42
C VAL A 107 35.69 -5.48 16.93
N VAL A 108 36.28 -5.41 18.12
CA VAL A 108 36.91 -6.54 18.82
C VAL A 108 36.20 -6.73 20.15
N GLY A 109 35.85 -7.95 20.45
CA GLY A 109 35.28 -8.39 21.73
C GLY A 109 36.06 -9.53 22.34
N TRP A 110 35.41 -10.25 23.26
CA TRP A 110 36.02 -11.34 23.99
C TRP A 110 35.22 -12.63 23.78
N ASN A 111 35.92 -13.74 23.58
CA ASN A 111 35.28 -15.06 23.59
C ASN A 111 35.07 -15.57 25.03
N ALA A 112 34.52 -16.79 25.17
CA ALA A 112 34.31 -17.44 26.46
C ALA A 112 35.60 -17.73 27.25
N TYR A 113 36.76 -17.70 26.59
CA TYR A 113 38.09 -17.94 27.15
C TYR A 113 38.86 -16.66 27.45
N HIS A 114 38.19 -15.46 27.38
CA HIS A 114 38.79 -14.14 27.52
C HIS A 114 39.89 -13.81 26.50
N GLU A 115 39.85 -14.44 25.34
CA GLU A 115 40.72 -14.08 24.23
C GLU A 115 40.03 -13.01 23.37
N ARG A 116 40.83 -12.09 22.82
CA ARG A 116 40.36 -11.09 21.88
C ARG A 116 39.96 -11.73 20.55
N VAL A 117 38.73 -11.50 20.12
CA VAL A 117 38.17 -11.99 18.86
C VAL A 117 37.64 -10.83 18.03
N GLN A 118 38.02 -10.77 16.79
CA GLN A 118 37.46 -9.79 15.85
C GLN A 118 36.02 -10.14 15.56
N ILE A 119 35.09 -9.20 15.88
CA ILE A 119 33.65 -9.35 15.66
C ILE A 119 33.29 -8.79 14.30
N CYS A 120 33.86 -7.64 13.93
CA CYS A 120 33.68 -7.04 12.63
C CYS A 120 35.00 -6.35 12.21
N SER A 121 35.45 -6.62 10.98
CA SER A 121 36.75 -6.10 10.48
C SER A 121 36.74 -4.61 10.12
N HIS A 122 35.65 -3.91 10.34
CA HIS A 122 35.51 -2.50 10.04
C HIS A 122 34.58 -1.83 11.07
N PRO A 123 34.61 -0.49 11.18
CA PRO A 123 33.69 0.27 12.00
C PRO A 123 32.23 -0.05 11.66
N ILE A 124 31.43 -0.33 12.69
CA ILE A 124 29.98 -0.52 12.59
C ILE A 124 29.32 -0.17 13.92
N MET A 125 28.20 0.54 13.89
CA MET A 125 27.49 0.99 15.08
C MET A 125 26.02 1.34 14.79
N PRO A 126 25.10 1.23 15.75
CA PRO A 126 23.77 1.81 15.62
C PRO A 126 23.85 3.34 15.75
N THR A 127 23.00 4.07 15.02
CA THR A 127 22.98 5.54 15.02
C THR A 127 21.67 6.12 15.52
N LYS A 128 20.54 5.46 15.27
CA LYS A 128 19.22 5.87 15.76
C LYS A 128 18.24 4.73 15.79
N ARG A 129 17.19 4.87 16.60
CA ARG A 129 16.03 4.00 16.62
C ARG A 129 14.88 4.67 15.90
N MET A 130 14.24 3.94 15.03
CA MET A 130 13.05 4.39 14.32
C MET A 130 11.86 3.59 14.82
N ILE A 131 10.83 4.28 15.33
CA ILE A 131 9.60 3.66 15.83
C ILE A 131 8.50 3.95 14.84
N ASN A 132 7.98 2.89 14.22
CA ASN A 132 6.88 3.02 13.28
C ASN A 132 5.59 3.40 14.03
N VAL A 133 5.03 4.56 13.68
CA VAL A 133 3.85 5.13 14.36
C VAL A 133 2.55 4.34 14.11
N ASP A 134 2.52 3.49 13.08
CA ASP A 134 1.36 2.65 12.77
C ASP A 134 1.40 1.28 13.45
N THR A 135 2.60 0.69 13.53
CA THR A 135 2.78 -0.71 13.97
C THR A 135 3.41 -0.83 15.34
N GLY A 136 4.08 0.23 15.82
CA GLY A 136 4.92 0.19 17.01
C GLY A 136 6.22 -0.61 16.83
N GLU A 137 6.50 -1.12 15.65
CA GLU A 137 7.72 -1.88 15.36
C GLU A 137 8.94 -0.94 15.38
N THR A 138 10.05 -1.47 15.90
CA THR A 138 11.31 -0.74 15.96
C THR A 138 12.24 -1.19 14.85
N GLN A 139 12.80 -0.23 14.13
CA GLN A 139 13.94 -0.41 13.23
C GLN A 139 15.16 0.30 13.80
N LEU A 140 16.35 -0.19 13.47
CA LEU A 140 17.62 0.46 13.80
C LEU A 140 18.31 0.92 12.52
N GLU A 141 18.74 2.17 12.49
CA GLU A 141 19.72 2.60 11.51
C GLU A 141 21.10 2.23 12.03
N ILE A 142 21.83 1.52 11.20
CA ILE A 142 23.24 1.16 11.45
C ILE A 142 24.13 1.96 10.51
N ALA A 143 25.22 2.50 11.03
CA ALA A 143 26.30 3.07 10.25
C ALA A 143 27.48 2.11 10.21
N TYR A 144 28.09 1.95 9.05
CA TYR A 144 29.31 1.15 8.86
C TYR A 144 30.26 1.85 7.88
N ARG A 145 31.57 1.73 8.11
CA ARG A 145 32.58 2.41 7.31
C ARG A 145 33.25 1.45 6.34
N ARG A 146 33.22 1.75 5.06
CA ARG A 146 33.88 0.99 3.99
C ARG A 146 34.52 1.94 2.98
N GLY A 147 35.78 1.68 2.63
CA GLY A 147 36.52 2.50 1.68
C GLY A 147 36.64 3.98 2.14
N GLY A 148 36.82 4.18 3.45
CA GLY A 148 36.96 5.52 4.05
C GLY A 148 35.67 6.33 4.14
N ARG A 149 34.47 5.75 3.82
CA ARG A 149 33.20 6.46 3.85
C ARG A 149 32.19 5.74 4.75
N TRP A 150 31.47 6.50 5.54
CA TRP A 150 30.31 6.03 6.29
C TRP A 150 29.14 5.76 5.34
N ARG A 151 28.49 4.62 5.55
CA ARG A 151 27.27 4.19 4.88
C ARG A 151 26.22 3.89 5.92
N TYR A 152 24.97 4.13 5.59
CA TYR A 152 23.84 3.96 6.51
C TYR A 152 22.85 2.97 5.95
N GLN A 153 22.31 2.12 6.81
CA GLN A 153 21.27 1.17 6.45
C GLN A 153 20.26 1.03 7.58
N THR A 154 18.99 1.24 7.28
CA THR A 154 17.90 0.96 8.21
C THR A 154 17.50 -0.50 8.09
N VAL A 155 17.41 -1.21 9.21
CA VAL A 155 17.06 -2.62 9.25
C VAL A 155 16.07 -2.90 10.38
N PRO A 156 15.15 -3.87 10.20
CA PRO A 156 14.29 -4.33 11.30
C PRO A 156 15.16 -4.80 12.49
N ARG A 157 14.77 -4.40 13.71
CA ARG A 157 15.52 -4.83 14.90
C ARG A 157 15.58 -6.36 15.02
N THR A 158 14.58 -7.07 14.51
CA THR A 158 14.57 -8.53 14.45
C THR A 158 15.72 -9.12 13.64
N MET A 159 16.19 -8.40 12.58
CA MET A 159 17.37 -8.82 11.81
C MET A 159 18.64 -8.83 12.65
N LEU A 160 18.79 -7.89 13.57
CA LEU A 160 19.93 -7.79 14.48
C LEU A 160 19.82 -8.70 15.70
N ALA A 161 18.67 -9.39 15.88
CA ALA A 161 18.41 -10.23 17.06
C ALA A 161 18.78 -11.71 16.87
N THR A 162 19.02 -12.17 15.63
CA THR A 162 19.29 -13.58 15.33
C THR A 162 20.48 -13.76 14.39
N ALA A 163 21.33 -14.74 14.65
CA ALA A 163 22.51 -15.02 13.83
C ALA A 163 22.17 -15.39 12.39
N SER A 164 21.04 -16.05 12.15
CA SER A 164 20.60 -16.43 10.81
C SER A 164 20.12 -15.24 9.96
N GLN A 165 19.62 -14.18 10.59
CA GLN A 165 19.12 -12.99 9.86
C GLN A 165 20.21 -11.91 9.71
N ILE A 166 21.09 -11.73 10.71
CA ILE A 166 22.12 -10.69 10.68
C ILE A 166 23.13 -10.89 9.52
N VAL A 167 23.31 -12.13 9.05
CA VAL A 167 24.13 -12.42 7.84
C VAL A 167 23.62 -11.69 6.60
N GLY A 168 22.34 -11.32 6.57
CA GLY A 168 21.76 -10.49 5.49
C GLY A 168 22.43 -9.13 5.33
N LEU A 169 23.10 -8.62 6.35
CA LEU A 169 23.88 -7.37 6.27
C LEU A 169 25.04 -7.47 5.27
N ALA A 170 25.50 -8.68 4.96
CA ALA A 170 26.55 -8.90 3.96
C ALA A 170 26.15 -8.38 2.57
N ALA A 171 24.85 -8.34 2.24
CA ALA A 171 24.34 -7.79 0.99
C ALA A 171 24.71 -6.30 0.79
N TRP A 172 24.89 -5.56 1.88
CA TRP A 172 25.31 -4.15 1.85
C TRP A 172 26.83 -3.97 2.06
N GLY A 173 27.59 -5.07 2.16
CA GLY A 173 29.05 -5.05 2.32
C GLY A 173 29.52 -4.99 3.77
N VAL A 174 28.66 -5.27 4.74
CA VAL A 174 29.07 -5.48 6.14
C VAL A 174 29.84 -6.79 6.24
N GLY A 175 30.94 -6.78 7.01
CA GLY A 175 31.79 -7.94 7.24
C GLY A 175 31.17 -8.92 8.23
N VAL A 176 30.14 -9.64 7.81
CA VAL A 176 29.44 -10.65 8.59
C VAL A 176 29.30 -11.96 7.80
N ASP A 177 29.48 -13.07 8.48
CA ASP A 177 29.33 -14.45 7.98
C ASP A 177 28.77 -15.36 9.08
N SER A 178 28.73 -16.67 8.83
CA SER A 178 28.22 -17.64 9.80
C SER A 178 29.09 -17.77 11.08
N GLU A 179 30.37 -17.41 10.99
CA GLU A 179 31.31 -17.56 12.09
C GLU A 179 31.17 -16.41 13.10
N ASN A 180 31.10 -15.16 12.62
CA ASN A 180 31.03 -13.99 13.49
C ASN A 180 29.59 -13.51 13.79
N ALA A 181 28.56 -14.04 13.12
CA ALA A 181 27.17 -13.62 13.25
C ALA A 181 26.66 -13.57 14.69
N LYS A 182 26.92 -14.58 15.50
CA LYS A 182 26.50 -14.63 16.92
C LYS A 182 27.15 -13.53 17.76
N ALA A 183 28.43 -13.29 17.52
CA ALA A 183 29.16 -12.23 18.22
C ALA A 183 28.67 -10.84 17.82
N LEU A 184 28.35 -10.65 16.55
CA LEU A 184 27.80 -9.38 16.04
C LEU A 184 26.39 -9.11 16.59
N VAL A 185 25.52 -10.12 16.69
CA VAL A 185 24.20 -10.00 17.36
C VAL A 185 24.37 -9.53 18.80
N ARG A 186 25.30 -10.17 19.53
CA ARG A 186 25.57 -9.81 20.93
C ARG A 186 26.10 -8.38 21.05
N TYR A 187 27.04 -7.98 20.20
CA TYR A 187 27.58 -6.63 20.13
C TYR A 187 26.46 -5.59 19.96
N PHE A 188 25.57 -5.74 18.96
CA PHE A 188 24.47 -4.81 18.75
C PHE A 188 23.51 -4.76 19.93
N THR A 189 23.18 -5.90 20.53
CA THR A 189 22.27 -5.96 21.68
C THR A 189 22.85 -5.24 22.90
N GLU A 190 24.13 -5.45 23.20
CA GLU A 190 24.79 -4.82 24.33
C GLU A 190 25.01 -3.33 24.09
N LEU A 191 25.41 -2.96 22.87
CA LEU A 191 25.64 -1.54 22.52
C LEU A 191 24.35 -0.73 22.55
N GLU A 192 23.25 -1.28 22.00
CA GLU A 192 21.91 -0.65 22.07
C GLU A 192 21.49 -0.48 23.53
N GLY A 193 21.65 -1.51 24.37
CA GLY A 193 21.29 -1.45 25.79
C GLY A 193 22.07 -0.40 26.58
N LEU A 194 23.40 -0.34 26.38
CA LEU A 194 24.27 0.65 27.05
C LEU A 194 23.94 2.09 26.63
N ASN A 195 23.49 2.29 25.40
CA ASN A 195 23.27 3.59 24.82
C ASN A 195 21.79 3.92 24.56
N TYR A 196 20.86 3.20 25.23
CA TYR A 196 19.43 3.32 24.97
C TYR A 196 18.91 4.78 25.03
N SER A 197 19.40 5.57 25.98
CA SER A 197 19.05 6.98 26.14
C SER A 197 19.89 7.96 25.27
N ARG A 198 21.00 7.47 24.68
CA ARG A 198 21.86 8.28 23.79
C ARG A 198 21.47 8.14 22.32
N LEU A 199 20.93 6.97 21.93
CA LEU A 199 20.44 6.75 20.58
C LEU A 199 19.20 7.61 20.32
N PRO A 200 19.23 8.51 19.35
CA PRO A 200 18.06 9.29 18.96
C PRO A 200 16.89 8.37 18.62
N GLU A 201 15.72 8.73 19.12
CA GLU A 201 14.46 8.08 18.76
C GLU A 201 13.69 8.95 17.78
N ILE A 202 13.32 8.38 16.64
CA ILE A 202 12.67 9.10 15.54
C ILE A 202 11.41 8.35 15.15
N ASN A 203 10.33 9.09 14.95
CA ASN A 203 9.11 8.52 14.40
C ASN A 203 9.31 8.13 12.94
N SER A 204 8.75 6.99 12.56
CA SER A 204 8.82 6.49 11.19
C SER A 204 7.50 5.94 10.70
N THR A 205 7.37 5.78 9.39
CA THR A 205 6.21 5.17 8.75
C THR A 205 6.59 4.53 7.43
N GLY A 206 5.92 3.43 7.07
CA GLY A 206 6.05 2.78 5.77
C GLY A 206 5.06 3.30 4.71
N ARG A 207 4.31 4.39 4.98
CA ARG A 207 3.28 4.90 4.08
C ARG A 207 3.09 6.41 4.18
N LEU A 208 2.48 6.99 3.17
CA LEU A 208 2.07 8.38 3.09
C LEU A 208 0.69 8.61 3.74
N GLY A 209 0.27 9.87 3.80
CA GLY A 209 -1.06 10.25 4.25
C GLY A 209 -1.27 10.09 5.76
N TRP A 210 -2.48 9.81 6.19
CA TRP A 210 -2.83 9.68 7.60
C TRP A 210 -2.19 8.45 8.24
N VAL A 211 -1.31 8.68 9.20
CA VAL A 211 -0.61 7.68 10.00
C VAL A 211 -0.88 7.92 11.49
N GLY A 212 -1.00 6.86 12.28
CA GLY A 212 -1.51 7.00 13.63
C GLY A 212 -2.91 7.62 13.65
N ASP A 213 -3.19 8.46 14.64
CA ASP A 213 -4.49 9.12 14.79
C ASP A 213 -4.57 10.47 14.06
N ASP A 214 -3.54 11.35 14.20
CA ASP A 214 -3.61 12.74 13.75
C ASP A 214 -2.45 13.18 12.84
N LEU A 215 -1.48 12.30 12.58
CA LEU A 215 -0.30 12.64 11.80
C LEU A 215 -0.56 12.45 10.30
N PHE A 216 0.04 13.30 9.47
CA PHE A 216 -0.02 13.16 8.01
C PHE A 216 1.38 13.13 7.40
N ALA A 217 1.81 11.97 6.91
CA ALA A 217 3.11 11.77 6.29
C ALA A 217 3.14 12.31 4.84
N PRO A 218 4.21 12.98 4.40
CA PRO A 218 5.47 13.24 5.12
C PRO A 218 5.52 14.62 5.83
N TYR A 219 4.38 15.27 6.11
CA TYR A 219 4.33 16.67 6.56
C TYR A 219 4.62 16.86 8.07
N VAL A 220 4.93 15.80 8.76
CA VAL A 220 5.33 15.82 10.18
C VAL A 220 6.84 15.99 10.27
N ALA A 221 7.28 16.89 11.15
CA ALA A 221 8.70 17.04 11.44
C ALA A 221 9.29 15.73 12.00
N ASP A 222 10.52 15.41 11.60
CA ASP A 222 11.28 14.25 12.08
C ASP A 222 10.63 12.88 11.78
N LEU A 223 9.60 12.81 10.92
CA LEU A 223 9.04 11.56 10.45
C LEU A 223 9.85 11.02 9.25
N GLN A 224 10.39 9.82 9.39
CA GLN A 224 11.19 9.18 8.34
C GLN A 224 10.48 7.98 7.72
N TYR A 225 10.82 7.70 6.45
CA TYR A 225 10.32 6.51 5.78
C TYR A 225 11.11 5.27 6.21
N ASP A 226 10.41 4.23 6.67
CA ASP A 226 10.96 2.95 7.10
C ASP A 226 10.36 1.74 6.37
N GLY A 227 9.56 1.98 5.33
CA GLY A 227 8.89 0.95 4.55
C GLY A 227 9.82 0.23 3.56
N ASP A 228 9.20 -0.59 2.71
CA ASP A 228 9.90 -1.30 1.63
C ASP A 228 10.60 -0.30 0.69
N PRO A 229 11.85 -0.58 0.25
CA PRO A 229 12.59 0.30 -0.67
C PRO A 229 11.83 0.65 -1.95
N SER A 230 10.95 -0.22 -2.44
CA SER A 230 10.09 0.06 -3.61
C SER A 230 9.11 1.21 -3.40
N GLY A 231 8.68 1.46 -2.17
CA GLY A 231 7.82 2.59 -1.79
C GLY A 231 8.57 3.90 -1.53
N ALA A 232 9.89 3.85 -1.40
CA ALA A 232 10.69 5.04 -1.09
C ALA A 232 10.63 6.12 -2.17
N ALA A 233 10.42 5.74 -3.43
CA ALA A 233 10.26 6.68 -4.54
C ALA A 233 8.97 7.50 -4.39
N LEU A 234 7.85 6.85 -4.02
CA LEU A 234 6.59 7.53 -3.72
C LEU A 234 6.75 8.55 -2.59
N PHE A 235 7.41 8.13 -1.51
CA PHE A 235 7.60 8.99 -0.34
C PHE A 235 8.44 10.24 -0.68
N ARG A 236 9.52 10.05 -1.46
CA ARG A 236 10.36 11.17 -1.94
C ARG A 236 9.65 12.06 -2.95
N GLY A 237 8.74 11.49 -3.77
CA GLY A 237 7.99 12.24 -4.77
C GLY A 237 7.02 13.27 -4.18
N VAL A 238 6.66 13.13 -2.88
CA VAL A 238 5.85 14.13 -2.16
C VAL A 238 6.76 15.23 -1.62
N GLU A 239 7.18 16.11 -2.51
CA GLU A 239 8.06 17.24 -2.21
C GLU A 239 7.49 18.56 -2.78
N GLN A 240 8.10 19.66 -2.43
CA GLN A 240 7.67 21.01 -2.81
C GLN A 240 8.75 21.71 -3.62
N ALA A 241 8.34 22.39 -4.68
CA ALA A 241 9.22 23.28 -5.43
C ALA A 241 8.47 24.52 -5.94
N GLY A 242 9.24 25.57 -6.24
CA GLY A 242 8.76 26.80 -6.86
C GLY A 242 7.84 27.64 -5.98
N SER A 243 6.95 28.37 -6.62
CA SER A 243 6.07 29.37 -5.99
C SER A 243 4.63 28.85 -5.85
N PRO A 244 4.07 28.76 -4.62
CA PRO A 244 2.66 28.42 -4.42
C PRO A 244 1.72 29.44 -5.09
N ALA A 245 2.10 30.72 -5.12
CA ALA A 245 1.26 31.76 -5.73
C ALA A 245 1.10 31.57 -7.25
N VAL A 246 2.17 31.19 -7.95
CA VAL A 246 2.14 30.90 -9.39
C VAL A 246 1.24 29.71 -9.68
N TRP A 247 1.36 28.64 -8.89
CA TRP A 247 0.52 27.46 -9.00
C TRP A 247 -0.96 27.79 -8.77
N LEU A 248 -1.27 28.50 -7.68
CA LEU A 248 -2.64 28.87 -7.31
C LEU A 248 -3.29 29.78 -8.38
N GLU A 249 -2.55 30.79 -8.88
CA GLU A 249 -3.08 31.68 -9.91
C GLU A 249 -3.41 30.93 -11.20
N TYR A 250 -2.50 30.07 -11.67
CA TYR A 250 -2.71 29.34 -12.92
C TYR A 250 -3.84 28.32 -12.80
N PHE A 251 -3.79 27.47 -11.77
CA PHE A 251 -4.80 26.41 -11.61
C PHE A 251 -6.13 26.93 -11.08
N GLY A 252 -6.17 28.06 -10.39
CA GLY A 252 -7.41 28.79 -10.10
C GLY A 252 -8.14 29.18 -11.38
N LYS A 253 -7.44 29.77 -12.36
CA LYS A 253 -8.01 30.09 -13.67
C LYS A 253 -8.39 28.85 -14.48
N ALA A 254 -7.57 27.80 -14.47
CA ALA A 254 -7.83 26.58 -15.22
C ALA A 254 -9.09 25.85 -14.70
N ARG A 255 -9.25 25.74 -13.37
CA ARG A 255 -10.44 25.10 -12.75
C ARG A 255 -11.72 25.91 -12.99
N ALA A 256 -11.66 27.24 -13.00
CA ALA A 256 -12.81 28.10 -13.28
C ALA A 256 -13.31 27.96 -14.73
N ARG A 257 -12.43 27.65 -15.67
CA ARG A 257 -12.74 27.52 -17.09
C ARG A 257 -13.31 26.18 -17.51
N ASN A 258 -12.91 25.10 -16.85
CA ASN A 258 -13.26 23.75 -17.27
C ASN A 258 -13.67 22.89 -16.08
N VAL A 259 -14.90 22.39 -16.12
CA VAL A 259 -15.50 21.56 -15.06
C VAL A 259 -14.72 20.25 -14.84
N VAL A 260 -14.24 19.61 -15.92
CA VAL A 260 -13.46 18.35 -15.78
C VAL A 260 -12.15 18.62 -15.06
N THR A 261 -11.43 19.69 -15.42
CA THR A 261 -10.21 20.11 -14.71
C THR A 261 -10.51 20.42 -13.24
N LYS A 262 -11.63 21.10 -12.95
CA LYS A 262 -12.11 21.37 -11.58
C LYS A 262 -12.34 20.07 -10.81
N ILE A 263 -13.08 19.11 -11.37
CA ILE A 263 -13.36 17.81 -10.75
C ILE A 263 -12.07 17.02 -10.48
N VAL A 264 -11.13 16.96 -11.42
CA VAL A 264 -9.88 16.18 -11.28
C VAL A 264 -8.99 16.77 -10.19
N ILE A 265 -8.86 18.10 -10.12
CA ILE A 265 -8.11 18.77 -9.04
C ILE A 265 -8.82 18.58 -7.69
N ALA A 266 -10.16 18.73 -7.65
CA ALA A 266 -10.96 18.50 -6.45
C ALA A 266 -10.85 17.05 -5.94
N ALA A 267 -10.88 16.07 -6.85
CA ALA A 267 -10.67 14.64 -6.51
C ALA A 267 -9.29 14.39 -5.89
N SER A 268 -8.28 15.14 -6.32
CA SER A 268 -6.95 15.07 -5.74
C SER A 268 -6.96 15.51 -4.27
N PHE A 269 -7.58 16.62 -3.94
CA PHE A 269 -7.78 17.06 -2.55
C PHE A 269 -8.69 16.12 -1.76
N ALA A 270 -9.78 15.63 -2.37
CA ALA A 270 -10.75 14.75 -1.73
C ALA A 270 -10.12 13.44 -1.20
N SER A 271 -9.03 12.99 -1.82
CA SER A 271 -8.36 11.75 -1.42
C SER A 271 -7.93 11.74 0.05
N CYS A 272 -7.38 12.84 0.57
CA CYS A 272 -7.00 12.91 1.97
C CYS A 272 -8.21 13.03 2.93
N MET A 273 -9.41 13.27 2.42
CA MET A 273 -10.64 13.33 3.20
C MET A 273 -11.35 11.98 3.32
N VAL A 274 -10.98 10.95 2.54
CA VAL A 274 -11.60 9.61 2.58
C VAL A 274 -11.61 9.02 4.01
N LYS A 275 -10.46 9.01 4.69
CA LYS A 275 -10.35 8.50 6.06
C LYS A 275 -11.10 9.37 7.09
N PRO A 276 -10.87 10.69 7.18
CA PRO A 276 -11.56 11.52 8.17
C PRO A 276 -13.07 11.61 7.95
N CYS A 277 -13.57 11.61 6.71
CA CYS A 277 -15.01 11.58 6.41
C CYS A 277 -15.61 10.15 6.43
N ARG A 278 -14.83 9.13 6.77
CA ARG A 278 -15.27 7.73 6.88
C ARG A 278 -15.97 7.20 5.62
N THR A 279 -15.53 7.66 4.46
CA THR A 279 -16.01 7.19 3.15
C THR A 279 -15.18 6.01 2.65
N LEU A 280 -15.55 5.43 1.52
CA LEU A 280 -14.82 4.32 0.91
C LEU A 280 -13.93 4.86 -0.23
N PRO A 281 -12.83 4.17 -0.54
CA PRO A 281 -12.07 4.44 -1.75
C PRO A 281 -12.92 4.30 -3.00
N PHE A 282 -12.62 5.10 -4.02
CA PHE A 282 -13.28 5.06 -5.32
C PHE A 282 -12.33 5.53 -6.42
N ILE A 283 -12.78 5.46 -7.65
CA ILE A 283 -11.98 5.80 -8.83
C ILE A 283 -12.61 6.99 -9.54
N VAL A 284 -11.78 7.93 -9.98
CA VAL A 284 -12.16 8.98 -10.94
C VAL A 284 -11.40 8.70 -12.23
N HIS A 285 -12.11 8.39 -13.29
CA HIS A 285 -11.55 8.01 -14.59
C HIS A 285 -11.91 9.02 -15.67
N THR A 286 -10.89 9.66 -16.26
CA THR A 286 -11.08 10.55 -17.40
C THR A 286 -10.75 9.81 -18.69
N TRP A 287 -11.66 9.82 -19.66
CA TRP A 287 -11.47 9.10 -20.91
C TRP A 287 -11.90 9.91 -22.13
N GLY A 288 -11.53 9.48 -23.32
CA GLY A 288 -11.86 10.14 -24.57
C GLY A 288 -10.68 10.12 -25.56
N GLY A 289 -10.83 10.78 -26.70
CA GLY A 289 -9.82 10.82 -27.75
C GLY A 289 -8.48 11.41 -27.31
N THR A 290 -7.46 11.17 -28.13
CA THR A 290 -6.14 11.79 -27.96
C THR A 290 -6.25 13.33 -28.04
N GLU A 291 -5.30 14.02 -27.36
CA GLU A 291 -5.16 15.49 -27.34
C GLU A 291 -6.21 16.27 -26.50
N ALA A 292 -7.14 15.59 -25.80
CA ALA A 292 -8.06 16.28 -24.89
C ALA A 292 -7.37 16.91 -23.65
N GLY A 293 -6.11 16.54 -23.36
CA GLY A 293 -5.36 17.03 -22.21
C GLY A 293 -5.53 16.20 -20.93
N LYS A 294 -5.99 14.94 -21.03
CA LYS A 294 -6.21 14.02 -19.90
C LYS A 294 -4.98 13.79 -19.05
N SER A 295 -3.85 13.43 -19.69
CA SER A 295 -2.57 13.23 -18.97
C SER A 295 -2.08 14.54 -18.32
N VAL A 296 -2.35 15.70 -18.93
CA VAL A 296 -2.04 17.01 -18.33
C VAL A 296 -2.91 17.27 -17.10
N ALA A 297 -4.19 16.87 -17.13
CA ALA A 297 -5.07 16.96 -15.96
C ALA A 297 -4.62 16.01 -14.83
N LEU A 298 -4.15 14.80 -15.18
CA LEU A 298 -3.56 13.88 -14.22
C LEU A 298 -2.29 14.49 -13.58
N MET A 299 -1.41 15.08 -14.40
CA MET A 299 -0.21 15.77 -13.90
C MET A 299 -0.58 16.95 -12.99
N ALA A 300 -1.64 17.71 -13.33
CA ALA A 300 -2.15 18.79 -12.48
C ALA A 300 -2.62 18.25 -11.11
N ALA A 301 -3.32 17.12 -11.09
CA ALA A 301 -3.71 16.46 -9.84
C ALA A 301 -2.52 15.97 -9.02
N ILE A 302 -1.45 15.47 -9.68
CA ILE A 302 -0.19 15.08 -9.02
C ILE A 302 0.51 16.29 -8.43
N SER A 303 0.55 17.43 -9.16
CA SER A 303 1.24 18.65 -8.72
C SER A 303 0.68 19.26 -7.42
N VAL A 304 -0.53 18.87 -7.02
CA VAL A 304 -1.08 19.19 -5.68
C VAL A 304 -0.16 18.66 -4.58
N TRP A 305 0.42 17.47 -4.76
CA TRP A 305 1.17 16.72 -3.73
C TRP A 305 2.69 16.73 -3.93
N GLY A 306 3.15 16.74 -5.17
CA GLY A 306 4.57 16.61 -5.45
C GLY A 306 4.91 16.65 -6.93
N VAL A 307 6.00 15.98 -7.30
CA VAL A 307 6.58 15.99 -8.65
C VAL A 307 5.62 15.39 -9.67
N PRO A 308 5.13 16.18 -10.66
CA PRO A 308 4.11 15.72 -11.60
C PRO A 308 4.64 14.89 -12.77
N THR A 309 5.97 14.69 -12.86
CA THR A 309 6.61 13.94 -13.94
C THR A 309 6.84 12.47 -13.59
N ALA A 310 7.12 11.63 -14.59
CA ALA A 310 7.37 10.21 -14.39
C ALA A 310 8.55 9.91 -13.44
N ASP A 311 9.54 10.80 -13.38
CA ASP A 311 10.72 10.65 -12.50
C ASP A 311 10.39 10.90 -11.03
N GLY A 312 9.24 11.55 -10.73
CA GLY A 312 8.83 11.92 -9.38
C GLY A 312 8.28 10.77 -8.53
N GLY A 313 8.01 9.61 -9.12
CA GLY A 313 7.54 8.42 -8.40
C GLY A 313 6.05 8.40 -8.06
N LEU A 314 5.28 9.47 -8.29
CA LEU A 314 3.81 9.50 -8.09
C LEU A 314 3.05 9.14 -9.37
N PHE A 315 3.64 9.33 -10.53
CA PHE A 315 3.06 9.04 -11.84
C PHE A 315 3.28 7.57 -12.22
N HIS A 316 2.20 6.85 -12.50
CA HIS A 316 2.25 5.43 -12.90
C HIS A 316 1.48 5.21 -14.20
N THR A 317 1.68 4.03 -14.83
CA THR A 317 0.89 3.57 -15.97
C THR A 317 0.23 2.24 -15.66
N PHE A 318 -0.79 1.85 -16.43
CA PHE A 318 -1.45 0.55 -16.26
C PHE A 318 -0.58 -0.68 -16.61
N ASN A 319 0.72 -0.48 -16.89
CA ASN A 319 1.70 -1.55 -17.03
C ASN A 319 2.15 -2.06 -15.64
N THR A 320 1.20 -2.33 -14.77
CA THR A 320 1.45 -2.81 -13.40
C THR A 320 0.55 -4.01 -13.08
N THR A 321 1.02 -4.88 -12.17
CA THR A 321 0.25 -6.02 -11.71
C THR A 321 -0.76 -5.61 -10.62
N ASP A 322 -1.79 -6.43 -10.40
CA ASP A 322 -2.74 -6.20 -9.28
C ASP A 322 -2.04 -6.08 -7.93
N VAL A 323 -0.99 -6.89 -7.70
CA VAL A 323 -0.16 -6.80 -6.48
C VAL A 323 0.57 -5.46 -6.41
N GLY A 324 1.05 -4.97 -7.55
CA GLY A 324 1.68 -3.65 -7.65
C GLY A 324 0.71 -2.54 -7.25
N VAL A 325 -0.53 -2.59 -7.74
CA VAL A 325 -1.57 -1.63 -7.35
C VAL A 325 -1.88 -1.68 -5.85
N GLU A 326 -2.00 -2.89 -5.25
CA GLU A 326 -2.18 -3.02 -3.79
C GLU A 326 -1.03 -2.37 -3.00
N VAL A 327 0.22 -2.50 -3.50
CA VAL A 327 1.39 -1.84 -2.88
C VAL A 327 1.29 -0.34 -3.02
N LEU A 328 1.06 0.15 -4.25
CA LEU A 328 0.92 1.58 -4.53
C LEU A 328 -0.19 2.21 -3.67
N ALA A 329 -1.39 1.61 -3.65
CA ALA A 329 -2.52 2.11 -2.88
C ALA A 329 -2.21 2.15 -1.38
N SER A 330 -1.57 1.10 -0.83
CA SER A 330 -1.25 1.02 0.60
C SER A 330 -0.14 1.98 1.03
N VAL A 331 0.86 2.23 0.16
CA VAL A 331 1.94 3.19 0.44
C VAL A 331 1.43 4.62 0.27
N SER A 332 0.66 4.91 -0.79
CA SER A 332 0.02 6.23 -0.98
C SER A 332 -1.01 6.54 0.11
N ASN A 333 -1.71 5.52 0.60
CA ASN A 333 -2.67 5.53 1.71
C ASN A 333 -3.78 6.58 1.57
N SER A 334 -3.51 7.87 1.81
CA SER A 334 -4.50 8.96 1.72
C SER A 334 -4.20 9.95 0.59
N ILE A 335 -3.02 9.86 -0.01
CA ILE A 335 -2.67 10.58 -1.25
C ILE A 335 -3.23 9.78 -2.43
N PRO A 336 -3.72 10.41 -3.51
CA PRO A 336 -4.25 9.67 -4.63
C PRO A 336 -3.25 8.70 -5.27
N VAL A 337 -3.77 7.62 -5.82
CA VAL A 337 -3.02 6.78 -6.77
C VAL A 337 -3.27 7.31 -8.17
N PHE A 338 -2.22 7.66 -8.89
CA PHE A 338 -2.30 8.24 -10.23
C PHE A 338 -1.84 7.23 -11.27
N ILE A 339 -2.73 6.88 -12.23
CA ILE A 339 -2.43 5.87 -13.25
C ILE A 339 -2.87 6.36 -14.62
N ASP A 340 -1.93 6.51 -15.53
CA ASP A 340 -2.17 6.95 -16.91
C ASP A 340 -2.32 5.76 -17.86
N GLU A 341 -3.01 5.99 -18.99
CA GLU A 341 -3.07 5.10 -20.15
C GLU A 341 -3.67 3.71 -19.88
N LEU A 342 -4.96 3.64 -19.56
CA LEU A 342 -5.71 2.39 -19.36
C LEU A 342 -5.52 1.38 -20.51
N GLN A 343 -5.39 1.86 -21.75
CA GLN A 343 -5.26 1.03 -22.96
C GLN A 343 -3.98 0.19 -23.01
N ILE A 344 -2.96 0.49 -22.21
CA ILE A 344 -1.73 -0.32 -22.12
C ILE A 344 -1.98 -1.70 -21.51
N ALA A 345 -3.02 -1.85 -20.72
CA ALA A 345 -3.41 -3.13 -20.12
C ALA A 345 -4.10 -4.09 -21.12
N LYS A 346 -3.39 -4.47 -22.18
CA LYS A 346 -3.91 -5.19 -23.37
C LYS A 346 -4.60 -6.52 -23.10
N ASP A 347 -4.29 -7.21 -22.01
CA ASP A 347 -4.79 -8.57 -21.73
C ASP A 347 -6.02 -8.58 -20.81
N ARG A 348 -6.53 -7.44 -20.41
CA ARG A 348 -7.69 -7.35 -19.52
C ARG A 348 -8.98 -7.23 -20.33
N LYS A 349 -9.83 -8.25 -20.26
CA LYS A 349 -11.18 -8.21 -20.81
C LYS A 349 -12.14 -7.30 -20.05
N SER A 350 -11.86 -7.06 -18.75
CA SER A 350 -12.65 -6.20 -17.88
C SER A 350 -11.77 -5.67 -16.73
N PHE A 351 -12.04 -4.45 -16.30
CA PHE A 351 -11.42 -3.84 -15.14
C PHE A 351 -12.23 -4.00 -13.84
N ASP A 352 -13.35 -4.72 -13.87
CA ASP A 352 -14.22 -4.91 -12.71
C ASP A 352 -13.45 -5.42 -11.48
N GLU A 353 -12.55 -6.40 -11.66
CA GLU A 353 -11.75 -6.93 -10.57
C GLU A 353 -10.81 -5.87 -9.95
N PHE A 354 -10.19 -5.04 -10.78
CA PHE A 354 -9.39 -3.91 -10.32
C PHE A 354 -10.24 -2.90 -9.54
N ILE A 355 -11.41 -2.53 -10.09
CA ILE A 355 -12.34 -1.59 -9.46
C ILE A 355 -12.80 -2.10 -8.09
N TYR A 356 -13.23 -3.36 -8.00
CA TYR A 356 -13.65 -3.95 -6.74
C TYR A 356 -12.53 -3.97 -5.70
N LYS A 357 -11.35 -4.49 -6.08
CA LYS A 357 -10.19 -4.58 -5.19
C LYS A 357 -9.75 -3.22 -4.66
N PHE A 358 -9.65 -2.23 -5.55
CA PHE A 358 -9.24 -0.89 -5.13
C PHE A 358 -10.27 -0.25 -4.18
N ALA A 359 -11.55 -0.33 -4.53
CA ALA A 359 -12.63 0.31 -3.76
C ALA A 359 -12.97 -0.38 -2.44
N GLU A 360 -12.48 -1.60 -2.18
CA GLU A 360 -12.59 -2.25 -0.88
C GLU A 360 -11.65 -1.63 0.17
N GLY A 361 -10.58 -0.96 -0.24
CA GLY A 361 -9.61 -0.35 0.66
C GLY A 361 -8.77 -1.34 1.48
N VAL A 362 -8.80 -2.63 1.12
CA VAL A 362 -8.13 -3.72 1.82
C VAL A 362 -7.50 -4.69 0.83
N GLY A 363 -6.23 -5.02 1.04
CA GLY A 363 -5.49 -5.99 0.23
C GLY A 363 -5.86 -7.44 0.55
N ARG A 364 -5.38 -8.36 -0.28
CA ARG A 364 -5.61 -9.80 -0.09
C ARG A 364 -4.96 -10.31 1.20
N THR A 365 -5.67 -11.16 1.93
CA THR A 365 -5.11 -11.91 3.06
C THR A 365 -4.07 -12.91 2.55
N ARG A 366 -2.87 -12.90 3.14
CA ARG A 366 -1.76 -13.81 2.80
C ARG A 366 -1.24 -14.50 4.06
N GLY A 367 -0.81 -15.76 3.92
CA GLY A 367 -0.09 -16.45 4.99
C GLY A 367 1.32 -15.88 5.18
N ALA A 368 1.76 -15.77 6.42
CA ALA A 368 3.14 -15.39 6.74
C ALA A 368 4.08 -16.58 6.63
N LYS A 369 5.32 -16.38 6.16
CA LYS A 369 6.34 -17.45 6.07
C LYS A 369 6.67 -18.09 7.42
N ALA A 370 6.51 -17.34 8.50
CA ALA A 370 6.73 -17.81 9.88
C ALA A 370 5.48 -18.43 10.53
N GLY A 371 4.39 -18.64 9.77
CA GLY A 371 3.08 -19.05 10.29
C GLY A 371 2.18 -17.87 10.66
N GLY A 372 0.85 -18.08 10.62
CA GLY A 372 -0.15 -17.02 10.83
C GLY A 372 -0.47 -16.21 9.56
N LEU A 373 -1.05 -15.05 9.74
CA LEU A 373 -1.45 -14.14 8.65
C LEU A 373 -0.47 -12.96 8.56
N GLN A 374 -0.14 -12.54 7.35
CA GLN A 374 0.53 -11.25 7.13
C GLN A 374 -0.43 -10.12 7.50
N GLN A 375 0.11 -9.00 7.97
CA GLN A 375 -0.67 -7.79 8.16
C GLN A 375 -1.32 -7.38 6.83
N MET A 376 -2.65 -7.23 6.85
CA MET A 376 -3.39 -6.82 5.66
C MET A 376 -3.06 -5.37 5.32
N LYS A 377 -2.70 -5.14 4.08
CA LYS A 377 -2.55 -3.79 3.54
C LYS A 377 -3.89 -3.08 3.53
N ARG A 378 -3.92 -1.81 3.92
CA ARG A 378 -5.12 -0.98 3.93
C ARG A 378 -4.82 0.38 3.33
N TRP A 379 -5.82 0.97 2.69
CA TRP A 379 -5.73 2.32 2.12
C TRP A 379 -7.09 3.02 2.17
N ALA A 380 -7.06 4.34 2.17
CA ALA A 380 -8.24 5.21 2.18
C ALA A 380 -7.96 6.41 1.25
N ASN A 381 -7.90 6.13 -0.05
CA ASN A 381 -7.56 7.11 -1.07
C ASN A 381 -8.44 6.97 -2.32
N ILE A 382 -8.25 7.88 -3.26
CA ILE A 382 -8.89 7.88 -4.57
C ILE A 382 -7.86 7.47 -5.61
N ALA A 383 -8.24 6.63 -6.59
CA ALA A 383 -7.45 6.47 -7.79
C ALA A 383 -7.92 7.48 -8.84
N ILE A 384 -7.00 8.26 -9.38
CA ILE A 384 -7.24 9.15 -10.52
C ILE A 384 -6.57 8.52 -11.73
N THR A 385 -7.36 8.18 -12.75
CA THR A 385 -6.90 7.38 -13.87
C THR A 385 -7.31 8.01 -15.20
N THR A 386 -6.57 7.69 -16.28
CA THR A 386 -6.89 8.16 -17.62
C THR A 386 -6.93 7.02 -18.63
N GLY A 387 -7.62 7.22 -19.73
CA GLY A 387 -7.67 6.25 -20.83
C GLY A 387 -8.29 6.81 -22.11
N GLU A 388 -8.29 6.02 -23.17
CA GLU A 388 -9.00 6.34 -24.41
C GLU A 388 -10.45 5.84 -24.39
N MET A 389 -10.75 4.89 -23.49
CA MET A 389 -12.05 4.24 -23.33
C MET A 389 -12.52 4.31 -21.88
N PRO A 390 -13.82 4.19 -21.62
CA PRO A 390 -14.33 4.04 -20.27
C PRO A 390 -13.71 2.80 -19.60
N ILE A 391 -13.53 2.86 -18.29
CA ILE A 391 -13.00 1.74 -17.49
C ILE A 391 -14.07 0.67 -17.23
N SER A 392 -15.35 1.07 -17.16
CA SER A 392 -16.47 0.15 -17.12
C SER A 392 -16.94 -0.21 -18.54
N THR A 393 -17.56 -1.36 -18.69
CA THR A 393 -18.12 -1.87 -19.95
C THR A 393 -19.63 -2.06 -19.81
N ALA A 394 -20.34 -2.27 -20.92
CA ALA A 394 -21.79 -2.48 -20.91
C ALA A 394 -22.22 -3.65 -19.99
N ASN A 395 -21.38 -4.67 -19.86
CA ASN A 395 -21.60 -5.85 -19.02
C ASN A 395 -20.89 -5.82 -17.66
N SER A 396 -20.23 -4.69 -17.31
CA SER A 396 -19.67 -4.51 -15.98
C SER A 396 -20.74 -4.61 -14.90
N GLY A 397 -20.43 -5.29 -13.79
CA GLY A 397 -21.34 -5.40 -12.66
C GLY A 397 -21.74 -4.03 -12.10
N GLY A 398 -23.01 -3.84 -11.72
CA GLY A 398 -23.47 -2.57 -11.14
C GLY A 398 -22.67 -2.12 -9.92
N GLY A 399 -22.09 -3.08 -9.18
CA GLY A 399 -21.17 -2.79 -8.09
C GLY A 399 -19.85 -2.15 -8.53
N ALA A 400 -19.32 -2.48 -9.72
CA ALA A 400 -18.13 -1.86 -10.29
C ALA A 400 -18.45 -0.43 -10.77
N VAL A 401 -19.50 -0.28 -11.57
CA VAL A 401 -19.97 1.03 -12.09
C VAL A 401 -20.19 2.04 -10.95
N ASN A 402 -20.77 1.59 -9.84
CA ASN A 402 -21.02 2.43 -8.66
C ASN A 402 -19.75 2.94 -7.93
N ARG A 403 -18.58 2.41 -8.25
CA ARG A 403 -17.31 2.74 -7.59
C ARG A 403 -16.40 3.63 -8.44
N VAL A 404 -16.88 4.02 -9.59
CA VAL A 404 -16.13 4.86 -10.54
C VAL A 404 -16.98 6.06 -10.93
N ILE A 405 -16.38 7.25 -10.89
CA ILE A 405 -16.90 8.43 -11.57
C ILE A 405 -16.19 8.51 -12.90
N GLU A 406 -16.91 8.26 -13.98
CA GLU A 406 -16.38 8.26 -15.34
C GLU A 406 -16.66 9.58 -16.03
N ILE A 407 -15.61 10.22 -16.53
CA ILE A 407 -15.66 11.53 -17.15
C ILE A 407 -15.28 11.41 -18.61
N ASP A 408 -16.26 11.56 -19.51
CA ASP A 408 -16.04 11.65 -20.95
C ASP A 408 -15.51 13.05 -21.30
N CYS A 409 -14.26 13.10 -21.77
CA CYS A 409 -13.61 14.34 -22.20
C CYS A 409 -13.86 14.66 -23.69
N LYS A 410 -14.82 14.01 -24.34
CA LYS A 410 -15.08 14.09 -25.77
C LYS A 410 -15.41 15.52 -26.19
N GLY A 411 -14.64 16.06 -27.14
CA GLY A 411 -14.86 17.41 -27.68
C GLY A 411 -14.45 18.55 -26.73
N GLN A 412 -13.89 18.26 -25.55
CA GLN A 412 -13.42 19.26 -24.60
C GLN A 412 -11.91 19.38 -24.61
N GLN A 413 -11.41 20.60 -24.66
CA GLN A 413 -10.01 20.92 -24.40
C GLN A 413 -9.87 21.32 -22.94
N LEU A 414 -9.26 20.46 -22.11
CA LEU A 414 -9.17 20.64 -20.66
C LEU A 414 -8.28 21.83 -20.25
N PHE A 415 -7.30 22.18 -21.08
CA PHE A 415 -6.41 23.31 -20.88
C PHE A 415 -6.33 24.13 -22.17
N GLU A 416 -6.36 25.45 -22.06
CA GLU A 416 -6.18 26.36 -23.19
C GLU A 416 -4.80 26.20 -23.84
N ASN A 417 -3.78 26.06 -22.99
CA ASN A 417 -2.41 25.80 -23.41
C ASN A 417 -1.81 24.65 -22.58
N PRO A 418 -1.90 23.39 -23.05
CA PRO A 418 -1.35 22.24 -22.33
C PRO A 418 0.15 22.33 -22.04
N ARG A 419 0.94 22.93 -22.94
CA ARG A 419 2.38 23.09 -22.76
C ARG A 419 2.72 24.06 -21.63
N GLU A 420 1.99 25.15 -21.54
CA GLU A 420 2.13 26.12 -20.45
C GLU A 420 1.75 25.50 -19.11
N ALA A 421 0.63 24.74 -19.06
CA ALA A 421 0.24 24.01 -17.86
C ALA A 421 1.36 23.08 -17.36
N VAL A 422 1.94 22.30 -18.28
CA VAL A 422 3.07 21.40 -17.95
C VAL A 422 4.29 22.19 -17.46
N SER A 423 4.64 23.30 -18.09
CA SER A 423 5.79 24.13 -17.65
C SER A 423 5.56 24.66 -16.23
N ILE A 424 4.38 25.24 -15.98
CA ILE A 424 4.03 25.81 -14.67
C ILE A 424 4.09 24.74 -13.57
N MET A 425 3.44 23.59 -13.76
CA MET A 425 3.39 22.56 -12.72
C MET A 425 4.70 21.77 -12.55
N SER A 426 5.56 21.73 -13.58
CA SER A 426 6.89 21.10 -13.44
C SER A 426 7.86 21.92 -12.60
N GLU A 427 7.63 23.21 -12.46
CA GLU A 427 8.44 24.12 -11.66
C GLU A 427 7.80 24.47 -10.33
N ASN A 428 6.45 24.34 -10.21
CA ASN A 428 5.70 24.79 -9.04
C ASN A 428 4.72 23.66 -8.61
N TYR A 429 5.05 22.92 -7.55
CA TYR A 429 4.26 21.78 -7.09
C TYR A 429 4.36 21.53 -5.59
N GLY A 430 3.48 20.68 -5.05
CA GLY A 430 3.52 20.10 -3.70
C GLY A 430 3.06 21.03 -2.58
N HIS A 431 2.90 22.33 -2.83
CA HIS A 431 2.49 23.29 -1.82
C HIS A 431 1.02 23.19 -1.44
N ALA A 432 0.14 23.00 -2.44
CA ALA A 432 -1.31 23.04 -2.24
C ALA A 432 -1.81 21.91 -1.34
N GLY A 433 -1.34 20.66 -1.54
CA GLY A 433 -1.71 19.51 -0.72
C GLY A 433 -1.27 19.67 0.72
N ARG A 434 -0.03 20.13 0.95
CA ARG A 434 0.47 20.40 2.31
C ARG A 434 -0.36 21.45 3.03
N TYR A 435 -0.66 22.56 2.35
CA TYR A 435 -1.46 23.64 2.93
C TYR A 435 -2.88 23.18 3.22
N PHE A 436 -3.53 22.47 2.28
CA PHE A 436 -4.86 21.90 2.47
C PHE A 436 -4.92 20.97 3.69
N VAL A 437 -3.96 20.06 3.83
CA VAL A 437 -3.90 19.13 4.97
C VAL A 437 -3.71 19.87 6.29
N SER A 438 -2.87 20.90 6.33
CA SER A 438 -2.64 21.68 7.56
C SER A 438 -3.90 22.37 8.08
N LEU A 439 -4.79 22.79 7.18
CA LEU A 439 -6.10 23.34 7.53
C LEU A 439 -7.11 22.25 7.86
N LEU A 440 -7.11 21.16 7.08
CA LEU A 440 -8.02 20.02 7.29
C LEU A 440 -7.85 19.39 8.67
N GLN A 441 -6.61 19.25 9.18
CA GLN A 441 -6.33 18.70 10.52
C GLN A 441 -7.11 19.41 11.63
N ASN A 442 -7.34 20.72 11.48
CA ASN A 442 -8.06 21.53 12.45
C ASN A 442 -9.55 21.72 12.11
N ASN A 443 -10.01 21.24 10.95
CA ASN A 443 -11.36 21.47 10.43
C ASN A 443 -12.05 20.19 9.95
N ILE A 444 -11.76 19.04 10.58
CA ILE A 444 -12.33 17.74 10.17
C ILE A 444 -13.86 17.73 10.28
N GLU A 445 -14.41 18.33 11.33
CA GLU A 445 -15.87 18.39 11.51
C GLU A 445 -16.52 19.24 10.40
N LEU A 446 -15.95 20.39 10.06
CA LEU A 446 -16.43 21.20 8.92
C LEU A 446 -16.41 20.40 7.60
N ALA A 447 -15.35 19.60 7.39
CA ALA A 447 -15.25 18.77 6.20
C ALA A 447 -16.32 17.68 6.15
N ARG A 448 -16.69 17.09 7.29
CA ARG A 448 -17.80 16.13 7.43
C ARG A 448 -19.14 16.77 7.19
N ASP A 449 -19.40 17.91 7.83
CA ASP A 449 -20.67 18.64 7.70
C ASP A 449 -20.93 19.02 6.23
N LEU A 450 -19.91 19.55 5.54
CA LEU A 450 -20.00 19.88 4.11
C LEU A 450 -20.26 18.62 3.26
N GLN A 451 -19.58 17.53 3.55
CA GLN A 451 -19.77 16.27 2.81
C GLN A 451 -21.18 15.71 3.02
N GLU A 452 -21.73 15.76 4.23
CA GLU A 452 -23.10 15.34 4.55
C GLU A 452 -24.15 16.23 3.88
N ASP A 453 -23.93 17.54 3.84
CA ASP A 453 -24.81 18.50 3.16
C ASP A 453 -24.88 18.23 1.64
N TYR A 454 -23.74 18.03 1.00
CA TYR A 454 -23.71 17.67 -0.42
C TYR A 454 -24.30 16.28 -0.69
N LEU A 455 -24.07 15.30 0.19
CA LEU A 455 -24.68 14.00 0.09
C LEU A 455 -26.21 14.06 0.19
N ALA A 456 -26.74 14.89 1.09
CA ALA A 456 -28.17 15.11 1.20
C ALA A 456 -28.79 15.75 -0.05
N GLN A 457 -28.06 16.65 -0.73
CA GLN A 457 -28.49 17.25 -2.00
C GLN A 457 -28.49 16.18 -3.12
N LEU A 458 -27.41 15.42 -3.29
CA LEU A 458 -27.29 14.38 -4.31
C LEU A 458 -28.31 13.26 -4.16
N ARG A 459 -28.69 12.87 -2.95
CA ARG A 459 -29.73 11.88 -2.69
C ARG A 459 -31.13 12.27 -3.14
N ARG A 460 -31.36 13.54 -3.42
CA ARG A 460 -32.63 14.04 -4.01
C ARG A 460 -32.69 13.84 -5.52
N THR A 461 -31.59 13.47 -6.14
CA THR A 461 -31.48 13.16 -7.57
C THR A 461 -31.63 11.66 -7.82
N ASP A 462 -31.61 11.23 -9.08
CA ASP A 462 -31.69 9.80 -9.46
C ASP A 462 -30.34 9.06 -9.42
N VAL A 463 -29.34 9.65 -8.80
CA VAL A 463 -28.00 9.06 -8.64
C VAL A 463 -28.04 7.94 -7.58
N THR A 464 -27.20 6.92 -7.74
CA THR A 464 -27.10 5.86 -6.72
C THR A 464 -26.42 6.38 -5.45
N ASP A 465 -26.71 5.77 -4.30
CA ASP A 465 -26.13 6.19 -3.01
C ASP A 465 -24.59 6.14 -2.98
N LYS A 466 -23.96 5.21 -3.70
CA LYS A 466 -22.48 5.12 -3.76
C LYS A 466 -21.87 6.22 -4.63
N GLN A 467 -22.50 6.51 -5.77
CA GLN A 467 -22.09 7.64 -6.61
C GLN A 467 -22.26 8.96 -5.86
N ALA A 468 -23.40 9.14 -5.18
CA ALA A 468 -23.66 10.30 -4.33
C ALA A 468 -22.61 10.48 -3.24
N LEU A 469 -22.23 9.37 -2.55
CA LEU A 469 -21.20 9.40 -1.51
C LEU A 469 -19.83 9.82 -2.06
N SER A 470 -19.42 9.30 -3.22
CA SER A 470 -18.15 9.65 -3.84
C SER A 470 -18.14 11.10 -4.33
N ALA A 471 -19.21 11.53 -4.99
CA ALA A 471 -19.34 12.88 -5.51
C ALA A 471 -19.44 13.93 -4.38
N SER A 472 -20.15 13.64 -3.28
CA SER A 472 -20.23 14.56 -2.14
C SER A 472 -18.88 14.87 -1.53
N LEU A 473 -17.96 13.89 -1.52
CA LEU A 473 -16.59 14.10 -1.04
C LEU A 473 -15.79 15.03 -1.96
N ILE A 474 -15.93 14.88 -3.27
CA ILE A 474 -15.29 15.77 -4.26
C ILE A 474 -15.84 17.20 -4.13
N LEU A 475 -17.16 17.36 -4.02
CA LEU A 475 -17.81 18.65 -3.83
C LEU A 475 -17.34 19.34 -2.55
N ALA A 476 -17.28 18.62 -1.44
CA ALA A 476 -16.79 19.16 -0.17
C ALA A 476 -15.31 19.56 -0.25
N ALA A 477 -14.48 18.75 -0.91
CA ALA A 477 -13.07 19.07 -1.09
C ALA A 477 -12.84 20.31 -1.96
N ASP A 478 -13.62 20.46 -3.05
CA ASP A 478 -13.56 21.66 -3.88
C ASP A 478 -14.03 22.90 -3.12
N HIS A 479 -15.11 22.78 -2.34
CA HIS A 479 -15.60 23.85 -1.49
C HIS A 479 -14.53 24.33 -0.50
N LEU A 480 -13.87 23.40 0.18
CA LEU A 480 -12.78 23.73 1.12
C LEU A 480 -11.57 24.32 0.40
N ALA A 481 -11.21 23.79 -0.77
CA ALA A 481 -10.10 24.32 -1.57
C ALA A 481 -10.38 25.74 -2.06
N ALA A 482 -11.59 26.02 -2.52
CA ALA A 482 -12.02 27.37 -2.90
C ALA A 482 -11.96 28.32 -1.71
N MET A 483 -12.52 27.93 -0.57
CA MET A 483 -12.55 28.75 0.64
C MET A 483 -11.15 29.01 1.22
N TRP A 484 -10.25 28.04 1.19
CA TRP A 484 -8.95 28.14 1.87
C TRP A 484 -7.83 28.67 0.99
N MET A 485 -7.87 28.42 -0.31
CA MET A 485 -6.71 28.64 -1.17
C MET A 485 -6.98 29.53 -2.38
N PHE A 486 -8.09 29.28 -3.11
CA PHE A 486 -8.32 30.01 -4.34
C PHE A 486 -8.98 31.37 -4.10
N GLY A 487 -9.65 31.55 -2.95
CA GLY A 487 -10.31 32.80 -2.60
C GLY A 487 -11.46 33.19 -3.55
N ASP A 488 -11.98 32.21 -4.29
CA ASP A 488 -13.03 32.36 -5.28
C ASP A 488 -14.37 31.78 -4.80
N GLU A 489 -15.46 32.24 -5.38
CA GLU A 489 -16.81 31.70 -5.17
C GLU A 489 -17.17 30.65 -6.23
N ASP A 490 -16.30 30.40 -7.21
CA ASP A 490 -16.52 29.44 -8.29
C ASP A 490 -16.28 28.01 -7.78
N ARG A 491 -17.19 27.52 -6.95
CA ARG A 491 -17.19 26.18 -6.40
C ARG A 491 -17.82 25.22 -7.36
N LEU A 492 -17.38 23.97 -7.33
CA LEU A 492 -18.05 22.89 -8.03
C LEU A 492 -19.46 22.70 -7.45
N THR A 493 -20.46 22.75 -8.31
CA THR A 493 -21.86 22.59 -7.93
C THR A 493 -22.35 21.17 -8.17
N VAL A 494 -23.49 20.82 -7.57
CA VAL A 494 -24.15 19.53 -7.80
C VAL A 494 -24.54 19.39 -9.28
N ASP A 495 -25.06 20.45 -9.90
CA ASP A 495 -25.49 20.44 -11.30
C ASP A 495 -24.31 20.23 -12.27
N GLU A 496 -23.12 20.74 -11.94
CA GLU A 496 -21.91 20.57 -12.75
C GLU A 496 -21.35 19.15 -12.70
N ILE A 497 -21.42 18.46 -11.55
CA ILE A 497 -20.89 17.08 -11.42
C ILE A 497 -21.92 16.02 -11.83
N LEU A 498 -23.22 16.34 -11.75
CA LEU A 498 -24.32 15.41 -11.99
C LEU A 498 -24.24 14.66 -13.34
N PRO A 499 -23.88 15.32 -14.47
CA PRO A 499 -23.74 14.63 -15.77
C PRO A 499 -22.71 13.50 -15.81
N PHE A 500 -21.78 13.45 -14.87
CA PHE A 500 -20.74 12.45 -14.78
C PHE A 500 -21.07 11.32 -13.78
N LEU A 501 -22.24 11.38 -13.15
CA LEU A 501 -22.67 10.39 -12.17
C LEU A 501 -23.66 9.40 -12.78
N SER A 502 -23.53 8.14 -12.42
CA SER A 502 -24.41 7.08 -12.90
C SER A 502 -25.74 7.09 -12.16
N THR A 503 -26.83 7.08 -12.91
CA THR A 503 -28.19 6.92 -12.38
C THR A 503 -28.45 5.48 -11.93
N ARG A 504 -29.53 5.26 -11.17
CA ARG A 504 -29.95 3.93 -10.73
C ARG A 504 -30.25 3.00 -11.91
N GLU A 505 -30.80 3.52 -12.97
CA GLU A 505 -31.09 2.77 -14.20
C GLU A 505 -29.80 2.39 -14.94
N GLN A 506 -28.87 3.32 -15.11
CA GLN A 506 -27.57 3.06 -15.75
C GLN A 506 -26.70 2.06 -15.00
N VAL A 507 -26.88 1.93 -13.69
CA VAL A 507 -26.14 0.96 -12.86
C VAL A 507 -26.78 -0.43 -12.90
N ASP A 508 -28.11 -0.53 -13.18
CA ASP A 508 -28.80 -1.81 -13.24
C ASP A 508 -28.32 -2.62 -14.46
N ILE A 509 -27.55 -3.68 -14.20
CA ILE A 509 -27.02 -4.57 -15.24
C ILE A 509 -28.13 -5.20 -16.08
N ASN A 510 -29.31 -5.43 -15.50
CA ASN A 510 -30.44 -6.04 -16.22
C ASN A 510 -31.17 -5.01 -17.11
N ALA A 511 -31.22 -3.73 -16.70
CA ALA A 511 -31.72 -2.66 -17.56
C ALA A 511 -30.80 -2.50 -18.78
N ARG A 512 -29.48 -2.45 -18.58
CA ARG A 512 -28.50 -2.43 -19.68
C ARG A 512 -28.57 -3.66 -20.58
N ALA A 513 -28.81 -4.85 -19.98
CA ALA A 513 -29.01 -6.07 -20.73
C ALA A 513 -30.27 -6.04 -21.59
N LEU A 514 -31.33 -5.35 -21.14
CA LEU A 514 -32.56 -5.14 -21.90
C LEU A 514 -32.31 -4.26 -23.12
N ASP A 515 -31.67 -3.10 -22.92
CA ASP A 515 -31.33 -2.18 -24.02
C ASP A 515 -30.44 -2.85 -25.07
N TRP A 516 -29.41 -3.58 -24.58
CA TRP A 516 -28.55 -4.36 -25.46
C TRP A 516 -29.34 -5.41 -26.25
N LEU A 517 -30.26 -6.12 -25.59
CA LEU A 517 -31.09 -7.16 -26.23
C LEU A 517 -32.02 -6.59 -27.30
N TYR A 518 -32.60 -5.42 -27.06
CA TYR A 518 -33.40 -4.70 -28.07
C TYR A 518 -32.53 -4.31 -29.27
N GLY A 519 -31.33 -3.78 -29.06
CA GLY A 519 -30.38 -3.51 -30.14
C GLY A 519 -30.02 -4.76 -30.93
N TRP A 520 -29.73 -5.88 -30.25
CA TRP A 520 -29.43 -7.15 -30.88
C TRP A 520 -30.61 -7.66 -31.72
N VAL A 521 -31.85 -7.53 -31.23
CA VAL A 521 -33.06 -7.90 -31.99
C VAL A 521 -33.20 -7.05 -33.25
N ALA A 522 -32.97 -5.75 -33.14
CA ALA A 522 -33.02 -4.82 -34.27
C ALA A 522 -32.00 -5.18 -35.37
N GLU A 523 -30.75 -5.47 -34.96
CA GLU A 523 -29.68 -5.88 -35.89
C GLU A 523 -30.00 -7.24 -36.59
N ASN A 524 -30.74 -8.10 -35.92
CA ASN A 524 -31.05 -9.46 -36.40
C ASN A 524 -32.51 -9.62 -36.82
N VAL A 525 -33.22 -8.55 -37.13
CA VAL A 525 -34.65 -8.54 -37.43
C VAL A 525 -35.04 -9.54 -38.52
N ASN A 526 -34.20 -9.73 -39.55
CA ASN A 526 -34.42 -10.69 -40.66
C ASN A 526 -34.36 -12.18 -40.25
N SER A 527 -33.92 -12.47 -39.01
CA SER A 527 -33.91 -13.82 -38.42
C SER A 527 -35.14 -14.09 -37.55
N PHE A 528 -36.11 -13.19 -37.54
CA PHE A 528 -37.37 -13.33 -36.81
C PHE A 528 -38.53 -13.50 -37.78
N VAL A 529 -39.41 -14.44 -37.50
CA VAL A 529 -40.64 -14.67 -38.27
C VAL A 529 -41.65 -13.56 -37.95
N GLY A 530 -42.37 -13.08 -38.96
CA GLY A 530 -43.43 -12.08 -38.81
C GLY A 530 -43.00 -10.66 -39.19
N HIS A 531 -41.73 -10.42 -39.55
CA HIS A 531 -41.23 -9.14 -39.99
C HIS A 531 -40.55 -9.28 -41.36
N GLY A 532 -41.26 -8.86 -42.44
CA GLY A 532 -40.74 -8.84 -43.81
C GLY A 532 -40.86 -10.13 -44.63
N GLU A 533 -40.56 -10.05 -45.94
CA GLU A 533 -40.72 -11.14 -46.91
C GLU A 533 -39.49 -12.07 -47.01
N TYR A 534 -38.39 -11.79 -46.33
CA TYR A 534 -37.13 -12.50 -46.48
C TYR A 534 -36.65 -13.11 -45.16
N GLU A 535 -36.98 -14.35 -44.92
CA GLU A 535 -36.40 -15.18 -43.86
C GLU A 535 -35.11 -15.83 -44.35
N THR A 536 -33.97 -15.41 -43.90
CA THR A 536 -32.69 -16.04 -44.23
C THR A 536 -32.29 -17.07 -43.18
N GLY A 537 -32.22 -18.34 -43.59
CA GLY A 537 -31.50 -19.44 -42.94
C GLY A 537 -31.81 -19.76 -41.47
N LYS A 538 -31.24 -19.03 -40.51
CA LYS A 538 -31.35 -19.31 -39.07
C LYS A 538 -32.46 -18.46 -38.44
N VAL A 539 -33.40 -19.12 -37.75
CA VAL A 539 -34.51 -18.45 -37.09
C VAL A 539 -34.21 -18.30 -35.60
N TYR A 540 -34.27 -17.08 -35.12
CA TYR A 540 -34.03 -16.75 -33.70
C TYR A 540 -35.33 -16.66 -32.89
N GLY A 541 -36.45 -16.40 -33.57
CA GLY A 541 -37.71 -16.24 -32.89
C GLY A 541 -38.83 -15.72 -33.82
N ARG A 542 -39.77 -15.00 -33.20
CA ARG A 542 -40.90 -14.36 -33.89
C ARG A 542 -41.10 -12.96 -33.32
N LEU A 543 -41.46 -12.01 -34.18
CA LEU A 543 -41.87 -10.66 -33.80
C LEU A 543 -43.36 -10.46 -34.09
N ASP A 544 -44.12 -10.02 -33.11
CA ASP A 544 -45.47 -9.50 -33.25
C ASP A 544 -45.44 -8.00 -32.90
N GLU A 545 -46.52 -7.24 -33.19
CA GLU A 545 -46.57 -5.81 -32.98
C GLU A 545 -46.24 -5.36 -31.55
N ASP A 546 -46.62 -6.15 -30.55
CA ASP A 546 -46.45 -5.86 -29.12
C ASP A 546 -45.47 -6.79 -28.40
N LYS A 547 -44.85 -7.76 -29.10
CA LYS A 547 -44.05 -8.82 -28.46
C LYS A 547 -42.86 -9.29 -29.27
N ILE A 548 -41.78 -9.49 -28.56
CA ILE A 548 -40.55 -10.12 -29.04
C ILE A 548 -40.48 -11.52 -28.45
N MET A 549 -40.49 -12.55 -29.29
CA MET A 549 -40.42 -13.94 -28.89
C MET A 549 -39.11 -14.55 -29.35
N ILE A 550 -38.19 -14.79 -28.42
CA ILE A 550 -36.86 -15.33 -28.70
C ILE A 550 -36.82 -16.81 -28.27
N ILE A 551 -36.37 -17.70 -29.14
CA ILE A 551 -36.22 -19.14 -28.83
C ILE A 551 -35.31 -19.25 -27.57
N ARG A 552 -35.76 -20.01 -26.57
CA ARG A 552 -35.12 -20.10 -25.26
C ARG A 552 -33.61 -20.42 -25.33
N LYS A 553 -33.24 -21.34 -26.22
CA LYS A 553 -31.82 -21.70 -26.44
C LYS A 553 -31.03 -20.51 -26.98
N THR A 554 -31.54 -19.90 -28.04
CA THR A 554 -30.93 -18.70 -28.65
C THR A 554 -30.81 -17.56 -27.64
N PHE A 555 -31.84 -17.28 -26.85
CA PHE A 555 -31.81 -16.28 -25.80
C PHE A 555 -30.66 -16.52 -24.80
N ASN A 556 -30.51 -17.76 -24.31
CA ASN A 556 -29.46 -18.10 -23.38
C ASN A 556 -28.05 -17.93 -23.99
N GLU A 557 -27.86 -18.42 -25.24
CA GLU A 557 -26.59 -18.29 -25.97
C GLU A 557 -26.23 -16.81 -26.16
N VAL A 558 -27.15 -16.02 -26.67
CA VAL A 558 -26.95 -14.59 -26.96
C VAL A 558 -26.65 -13.79 -25.70
N MET A 559 -27.39 -14.02 -24.62
CA MET A 559 -27.13 -13.34 -23.34
C MET A 559 -25.78 -13.74 -22.75
N GLN A 560 -25.39 -15.01 -22.85
CA GLN A 560 -24.11 -15.51 -22.37
C GLN A 560 -22.93 -14.94 -23.19
N ASP A 561 -23.06 -14.92 -24.52
CA ASP A 561 -22.04 -14.39 -25.43
C ASP A 561 -21.82 -12.89 -25.18
N ALA A 562 -22.88 -12.16 -24.81
CA ALA A 562 -22.82 -10.77 -24.42
C ALA A 562 -22.34 -10.55 -22.95
N GLY A 563 -22.10 -11.63 -22.20
CA GLY A 563 -21.63 -11.54 -20.81
C GLY A 563 -22.72 -11.28 -19.77
N PHE A 564 -24.01 -11.38 -20.13
CA PHE A 564 -25.14 -11.21 -19.22
C PHE A 564 -25.64 -12.54 -18.66
N ASN A 565 -26.17 -12.50 -17.42
CA ASN A 565 -26.78 -13.69 -16.81
C ASN A 565 -28.26 -13.80 -17.19
N ALA A 566 -28.58 -14.73 -18.13
CA ALA A 566 -29.93 -14.96 -18.64
C ALA A 566 -30.96 -15.26 -17.53
N THR A 567 -30.58 -15.98 -16.47
CA THR A 567 -31.50 -16.35 -15.38
C THR A 567 -31.81 -15.13 -14.49
N ALA A 568 -30.79 -14.36 -14.12
CA ALA A 568 -30.95 -13.14 -13.33
C ALA A 568 -31.77 -12.09 -14.10
N PHE A 569 -31.48 -11.91 -15.40
CA PHE A 569 -32.25 -11.04 -16.27
C PHE A 569 -33.74 -11.41 -16.31
N LEU A 570 -34.06 -12.66 -16.51
CA LEU A 570 -35.49 -13.11 -16.58
C LEU A 570 -36.21 -12.91 -15.25
N ALA A 571 -35.56 -13.16 -14.12
CA ALA A 571 -36.16 -12.90 -12.81
C ALA A 571 -36.45 -11.40 -12.63
N TRP A 572 -35.50 -10.55 -13.02
CA TRP A 572 -35.66 -9.11 -12.99
C TRP A 572 -36.74 -8.62 -13.96
N ALA A 573 -36.72 -9.06 -15.21
CA ALA A 573 -37.70 -8.69 -16.23
C ALA A 573 -39.13 -9.12 -15.86
N ASN A 574 -39.26 -10.27 -15.22
CA ASN A 574 -40.54 -10.74 -14.69
C ASN A 574 -41.03 -9.85 -13.54
N SER A 575 -40.15 -9.43 -12.64
CA SER A 575 -40.50 -8.50 -11.53
C SER A 575 -40.97 -7.14 -12.05
N LYS A 576 -40.48 -6.72 -13.21
CA LYS A 576 -40.88 -5.49 -13.92
C LYS A 576 -42.11 -5.69 -14.83
N GLY A 577 -42.63 -6.92 -14.95
CA GLY A 577 -43.74 -7.23 -15.84
C GLY A 577 -43.42 -7.15 -17.33
N LEU A 578 -42.15 -7.28 -17.69
CA LEU A 578 -41.64 -7.20 -19.07
C LEU A 578 -41.67 -8.58 -19.79
N VAL A 579 -41.80 -9.67 -19.06
CA VAL A 579 -41.84 -11.03 -19.56
C VAL A 579 -43.24 -11.60 -19.36
N GLU A 580 -43.75 -12.41 -20.35
CA GLU A 580 -44.97 -13.18 -20.20
C GLU A 580 -44.64 -14.63 -19.74
N PRO A 581 -44.83 -14.96 -18.44
CA PRO A 581 -44.58 -16.29 -17.95
C PRO A 581 -45.70 -17.29 -18.34
N GLN A 582 -45.35 -18.58 -18.35
CA GLN A 582 -46.34 -19.67 -18.46
C GLN A 582 -46.32 -20.51 -17.17
N GLY A 583 -47.25 -20.26 -16.27
CA GLY A 583 -47.26 -20.87 -14.94
C GLY A 583 -46.03 -20.47 -14.12
N ARG A 584 -45.17 -21.43 -13.74
CA ARG A 584 -43.91 -21.16 -13.00
C ARG A 584 -42.70 -20.95 -13.91
N HIS A 585 -42.88 -21.04 -15.22
CA HIS A 585 -41.80 -20.93 -16.18
C HIS A 585 -41.76 -19.52 -16.77
N LEU A 586 -40.58 -18.92 -16.82
CA LEU A 586 -40.33 -17.61 -17.42
C LEU A 586 -40.12 -17.66 -18.94
N ASP A 587 -40.59 -18.75 -19.56
CA ASP A 587 -40.69 -18.95 -20.98
C ASP A 587 -42.05 -19.56 -21.30
N LYS A 588 -42.50 -19.49 -22.55
CA LYS A 588 -43.82 -19.89 -23.02
C LYS A 588 -43.70 -20.72 -24.29
N MET A 589 -44.61 -21.71 -24.47
CA MET A 589 -44.72 -22.42 -25.74
C MET A 589 -45.32 -21.52 -26.81
N VAL A 590 -44.54 -21.25 -27.84
CA VAL A 590 -44.92 -20.34 -28.95
C VAL A 590 -44.80 -21.08 -30.27
N ARG A 591 -45.78 -20.86 -31.16
CA ARG A 591 -45.70 -21.28 -32.54
C ARG A 591 -44.84 -20.28 -33.32
N VAL A 592 -43.58 -20.65 -33.57
CA VAL A 592 -42.62 -19.77 -34.28
C VAL A 592 -42.87 -19.86 -35.78
N ARG A 593 -43.12 -21.07 -36.32
CA ARG A 593 -43.53 -21.34 -37.72
C ARG A 593 -44.70 -22.32 -37.79
N PRO A 594 -45.45 -22.41 -38.91
CA PRO A 594 -46.45 -23.44 -39.08
C PRO A 594 -45.88 -24.84 -38.80
N GLY A 595 -46.49 -25.57 -37.83
CA GLY A 595 -46.03 -26.87 -37.40
C GLY A 595 -44.84 -26.90 -36.43
N MET A 596 -44.23 -25.76 -36.08
CA MET A 596 -43.06 -25.68 -35.17
C MET A 596 -43.41 -24.90 -33.91
N ASN A 597 -43.67 -25.62 -32.82
CA ASN A 597 -43.85 -25.07 -31.49
C ASN A 597 -42.56 -25.25 -30.69
N THR A 598 -42.08 -24.18 -30.06
CA THR A 598 -40.89 -24.21 -29.21
C THR A 598 -41.04 -23.27 -28.01
N ARG A 599 -40.23 -23.51 -26.97
CA ARG A 599 -40.19 -22.58 -25.82
C ARG A 599 -39.46 -21.30 -26.20
N CYS A 600 -40.12 -20.19 -25.98
CA CYS A 600 -39.58 -18.85 -26.22
C CYS A 600 -39.67 -18.00 -24.94
N VAL A 601 -38.69 -17.12 -24.75
CA VAL A 601 -38.81 -15.96 -23.89
C VAL A 601 -39.68 -14.97 -24.64
N VAL A 602 -40.77 -14.52 -24.01
CA VAL A 602 -41.71 -13.56 -24.60
C VAL A 602 -41.56 -12.27 -23.84
N LEU A 603 -40.94 -11.27 -24.49
CA LEU A 603 -40.75 -9.91 -23.98
C LEU A 603 -41.81 -8.99 -24.60
N LYS A 604 -42.26 -7.98 -23.87
CA LYS A 604 -43.05 -6.90 -24.42
C LYS A 604 -42.17 -6.08 -25.35
N ALA A 605 -42.66 -5.73 -26.54
CA ALA A 605 -41.99 -4.74 -27.36
C ALA A 605 -42.04 -3.36 -26.64
N GLN A 606 -41.01 -2.56 -26.76
CA GLN A 606 -41.12 -1.16 -26.38
C GLN A 606 -42.20 -0.53 -27.26
N GLN A 607 -43.30 -0.07 -26.65
CA GLN A 607 -44.15 0.87 -27.33
C GLN A 607 -43.30 2.14 -27.53
N ASN A 608 -43.05 2.48 -28.77
CA ASN A 608 -42.42 3.76 -29.10
C ASN A 608 -43.11 4.83 -28.26
N ALA A 609 -42.33 5.63 -27.54
CA ALA A 609 -42.82 6.86 -27.00
C ALA A 609 -43.42 7.64 -28.19
N GLU A 610 -44.74 7.73 -28.23
CA GLU A 610 -45.42 8.69 -29.05
C GLU A 610 -44.85 10.06 -28.68
N ASP A 611 -44.56 10.89 -29.68
CA ASP A 611 -44.04 12.25 -29.66
C ASP A 611 -42.53 12.43 -29.86
N LEU A 612 -42.04 11.89 -30.99
CA LEU A 612 -41.08 12.69 -31.74
C LEU A 612 -41.92 13.71 -32.53
N PRO A 613 -41.68 15.04 -32.37
CA PRO A 613 -42.34 16.02 -33.20
C PRO A 613 -42.05 15.69 -34.67
N GLU A 614 -43.09 15.61 -35.49
CA GLU A 614 -42.94 15.53 -36.95
C GLU A 614 -41.96 16.63 -37.37
N ILE A 615 -40.81 16.23 -37.84
CA ILE A 615 -39.86 17.16 -38.46
C ILE A 615 -40.54 17.58 -39.75
N ASP A 616 -41.09 18.78 -39.76
CA ASP A 616 -41.62 19.41 -40.97
C ASP A 616 -40.47 19.57 -41.95
N ILE A 617 -40.46 18.72 -42.99
CA ILE A 617 -39.41 18.69 -44.01
C ILE A 617 -39.45 19.95 -44.88
N SER A 618 -40.47 20.83 -44.73
CA SER A 618 -40.58 22.09 -45.46
C SER A 618 -39.57 23.16 -45.01
N ASP A 619 -38.91 23.03 -43.86
CA ASP A 619 -37.94 24.00 -43.33
C ASP A 619 -36.46 23.64 -43.59
N LEU A 620 -36.18 22.66 -44.43
CA LEU A 620 -34.81 22.37 -44.89
C LEU A 620 -34.42 23.33 -46.01
N PRO A 621 -33.38 24.16 -45.88
CA PRO A 621 -32.90 24.99 -46.98
C PRO A 621 -32.38 24.08 -48.11
N MET A 622 -32.96 24.27 -49.32
CA MET A 622 -32.47 23.66 -50.56
C MET A 622 -31.14 24.25 -50.99
#